data_2804dd2037c8660c136e29ae7f407abe
#
_entry.id   2804dd2037c8660c136e29ae7f407abe
#
_cell.length_a   1.000
_cell.length_b   1.000
_cell.length_c   1.000
_cell.angle_alpha   90.00
_cell.angle_beta   90.00
_cell.angle_gamma   90.00
#
_symmetry.space_group_name_H-M   'P 1'
#
loop_
_entity.id
_entity.type
_entity.pdbx_description
1 polymer ?
#
loop_
_entity_poly.entity_id
_entity_poly.type
_entity_poly.pdbx_seq_one_letter_code
_entity_poly.pdbx_strand_id
1 'polypeptide(L)'
;PQIQVVKALIHFREEAENPGDSTLDKTYAKACSLTLSDNYEQALELFLELITKNHKNKKDDRPRKAMLAIFHILGDNHPISKEYRNKLLNLY
;
A
#
# COMPACT_ATOMS: atom_id res chain seq x y z
N PRO A 1 16.23 -8.63 3.23
CA PRO A 1 15.02 -7.92 3.71
C PRO A 1 15.18 -6.41 3.68
N GLN A 2 16.37 -5.89 4.05
CA GLN A 2 16.59 -4.45 4.05
C GLN A 2 16.55 -3.85 2.66
N ILE A 3 17.03 -4.57 1.67
CA ILE A 3 17.00 -4.11 0.28
C ILE A 3 15.56 -3.94 -0.20
N GLN A 4 14.68 -4.87 0.16
CA GLN A 4 13.27 -4.77 -0.23
C GLN A 4 12.58 -3.59 0.44
N VAL A 5 12.92 -3.31 1.69
CA VAL A 5 12.37 -2.15 2.40
C VAL A 5 12.83 -0.86 1.74
N VAL A 6 14.12 -0.75 1.42
CA VAL A 6 14.68 0.43 0.75
C VAL A 6 14.02 0.65 -0.60
N LYS A 7 13.86 -0.41 -1.39
CA LYS A 7 13.19 -0.31 -2.70
C LYS A 7 11.74 0.14 -2.56
N ALA A 8 11.04 -0.38 -1.54
CA ALA A 8 9.67 0.01 -1.29
C ALA A 8 9.57 1.50 -0.92
N LEU A 9 10.45 1.98 -0.06
CA LEU A 9 10.46 3.39 0.34
C LEU A 9 10.75 4.30 -0.85
N ILE A 10 11.68 3.91 -1.71
CA ILE A 10 11.97 4.67 -2.94
C ILE A 10 10.73 4.72 -3.83
N HIS A 11 10.07 3.60 -4.01
CA HIS A 11 8.85 3.52 -4.81
C HIS A 11 7.75 4.44 -4.24
N PHE A 12 7.52 4.37 -2.93
CA PHE A 12 6.51 5.21 -2.29
C PHE A 12 6.82 6.69 -2.46
N ARG A 13 8.10 7.05 -2.36
CA ARG A 13 8.51 8.44 -2.53
C ARG A 13 8.29 8.90 -3.96
N GLU A 14 8.66 8.09 -4.94
CA GLU A 14 8.47 8.45 -6.35
C GLU A 14 7.00 8.64 -6.68
N GLU A 15 6.14 7.74 -6.20
CA GLU A 15 4.70 7.84 -6.46
C GLU A 15 4.08 9.04 -5.75
N ALA A 16 4.54 9.36 -4.53
CA ALA A 16 4.04 10.50 -3.79
C ALA A 16 4.42 11.82 -4.46
N GLU A 17 5.62 11.90 -5.02
CA GLU A 17 6.13 13.12 -5.65
C GLU A 17 5.60 13.29 -7.08
N ASN A 18 5.33 12.20 -7.78
CA ASN A 18 4.93 12.22 -9.19
C ASN A 18 3.68 11.37 -9.40
N PRO A 19 2.53 11.80 -8.86
CA PRO A 19 1.30 11.02 -9.05
C PRO A 19 0.85 11.03 -10.50
N GLY A 20 0.18 9.94 -10.90
CA GLY A 20 -0.45 9.90 -12.21
C GLY A 20 -1.68 10.78 -12.28
N ASP A 21 -2.36 10.72 -13.42
CA ASP A 21 -3.48 11.63 -13.72
C ASP A 21 -4.84 11.12 -13.25
N SER A 22 -5.00 9.81 -13.11
CA SER A 22 -6.30 9.24 -12.74
C SER A 22 -6.60 9.44 -11.25
N THR A 23 -7.89 9.33 -10.90
CA THR A 23 -8.31 9.39 -9.50
C THR A 23 -7.63 8.30 -8.68
N LEU A 24 -7.51 7.09 -9.24
CA LEU A 24 -6.83 5.99 -8.58
C LEU A 24 -5.37 6.34 -8.33
N ASP A 25 -4.69 6.92 -9.33
CA ASP A 25 -3.29 7.29 -9.20
C ASP A 25 -3.08 8.32 -8.08
N LYS A 26 -3.97 9.30 -7.99
CA LYS A 26 -3.89 10.34 -6.96
C LYS A 26 -4.13 9.77 -5.56
N THR A 27 -5.10 8.87 -5.42
CA THR A 27 -5.37 8.22 -4.14
C THR A 27 -4.20 7.32 -3.75
N TYR A 28 -3.64 6.60 -4.72
CA TYR A 28 -2.46 5.76 -4.49
C TYR A 28 -1.28 6.62 -4.00
N ALA A 29 -1.05 7.76 -4.64
CA ALA A 29 0.02 8.68 -4.23
C ALA A 29 -0.20 9.20 -2.80
N LYS A 30 -1.44 9.50 -2.44
CA LYS A 30 -1.77 9.94 -1.09
C LYS A 30 -1.45 8.85 -0.07
N ALA A 31 -1.81 7.61 -0.39
CA ALA A 31 -1.49 6.47 0.49
C ALA A 31 0.02 6.28 0.63
N CYS A 32 0.77 6.46 -0.46
CA CYS A 32 2.23 6.40 -0.41
C CYS A 32 2.81 7.48 0.49
N SER A 33 2.27 8.68 0.40
CA SER A 33 2.68 9.80 1.25
C SER A 33 2.41 9.50 2.73
N LEU A 34 1.26 8.93 3.05
CA LEU A 34 0.93 8.52 4.41
C LEU A 34 1.91 7.47 4.92
N THR A 35 2.32 6.54 4.05
CA THR A 35 3.31 5.52 4.39
C THR A 35 4.64 6.16 4.78
N LEU A 36 5.07 7.17 4.02
CA LEU A 36 6.32 7.86 4.28
C LEU A 36 6.28 8.67 5.59
N SER A 37 5.08 9.06 6.01
CA SER A 37 4.88 9.80 7.26
C SER A 37 4.60 8.89 8.45
N ASP A 38 4.81 7.59 8.29
CA ASP A 38 4.60 6.57 9.32
C ASP A 38 3.12 6.40 9.71
N ASN A 39 2.19 6.88 8.89
CA ASN A 39 0.76 6.70 9.11
C ASN A 39 0.29 5.42 8.42
N TYR A 40 0.79 4.30 8.90
CA TYR A 40 0.63 3.00 8.23
C TYR A 40 -0.82 2.53 8.19
N GLU A 41 -1.58 2.70 9.28
CA GLU A 41 -2.97 2.27 9.30
C GLU A 41 -3.80 3.02 8.25
N GLN A 42 -3.63 4.34 8.19
CA GLN A 42 -4.35 5.16 7.23
C GLN A 42 -3.96 4.80 5.80
N ALA A 43 -2.67 4.56 5.58
CA ALA A 43 -2.17 4.16 4.27
C ALA A 43 -2.77 2.82 3.86
N LEU A 44 -2.77 1.84 4.76
CA LEU A 44 -3.32 0.52 4.49
C LEU A 44 -4.81 0.58 4.21
N GLU A 45 -5.55 1.42 4.92
CA GLU A 45 -6.98 1.61 4.66
C GLU A 45 -7.23 2.15 3.25
N LEU A 46 -6.42 3.12 2.80
CA LEU A 46 -6.56 3.65 1.44
C LEU A 46 -6.20 2.61 0.39
N PHE A 47 -5.12 1.86 0.59
CA PHE A 47 -4.76 0.80 -0.35
C PHE A 47 -5.86 -0.26 -0.41
N LEU A 48 -6.41 -0.63 0.74
CA LEU A 48 -7.49 -1.61 0.81
C LEU A 48 -8.73 -1.11 0.07
N GLU A 49 -9.06 0.17 0.24
CA GLU A 49 -10.16 0.79 -0.48
C GLU A 49 -9.96 0.75 -1.99
N LEU A 50 -8.74 1.04 -2.44
CA LEU A 50 -8.41 0.95 -3.86
C LEU A 50 -8.59 -0.46 -4.40
N ILE A 51 -8.15 -1.46 -3.65
CA ILE A 51 -8.32 -2.86 -4.04
C ILE A 51 -9.80 -3.20 -4.16
N THR A 52 -10.60 -2.78 -3.17
CA THR A 52 -12.03 -3.04 -3.15
C THR A 52 -12.74 -2.41 -4.35
N LYS A 53 -12.42 -1.14 -4.64
CA LYS A 53 -13.03 -0.43 -5.76
C LYS A 53 -12.64 -1.00 -7.11
N ASN A 54 -11.44 -1.57 -7.22
CA ASN A 54 -10.92 -2.10 -8.48
C ASN A 54 -10.92 -3.62 -8.50
N HIS A 55 -11.79 -4.23 -7.71
CA HIS A 55 -11.87 -5.67 -7.58
C HIS A 55 -12.07 -6.39 -8.92
N LYS A 56 -12.81 -5.77 -9.84
CA LYS A 56 -13.06 -6.35 -11.16
C LYS A 56 -11.89 -6.18 -12.11
N ASN A 57 -11.00 -5.23 -11.86
CA ASN A 57 -9.83 -4.97 -12.70
C ASN A 57 -8.59 -5.51 -12.00
N LYS A 58 -8.34 -6.79 -12.20
CA LYS A 58 -7.20 -7.47 -11.55
C LYS A 58 -5.85 -7.11 -12.16
N LYS A 59 -5.84 -6.25 -13.18
CA LYS A 59 -4.58 -5.87 -13.83
C LYS A 59 -3.74 -4.92 -13.00
N ASP A 60 -4.37 -4.14 -12.12
CA ASP A 60 -3.63 -3.18 -11.30
C ASP A 60 -3.36 -3.76 -9.91
N ASP A 61 -2.17 -4.31 -9.75
CA ASP A 61 -1.71 -4.96 -8.54
C ASP A 61 -0.99 -4.00 -7.59
N ARG A 62 -0.84 -2.73 -7.97
CA ARG A 62 -0.04 -1.78 -7.20
C ARG A 62 -0.50 -1.65 -5.73
N PRO A 63 -1.80 -1.48 -5.45
CA PRO A 63 -2.22 -1.35 -4.04
C PRO A 63 -1.91 -2.60 -3.22
N ARG A 64 -2.11 -3.79 -3.79
CA ARG A 64 -1.82 -5.03 -3.09
C ARG A 64 -0.32 -5.16 -2.79
N LYS A 65 0.51 -4.87 -3.78
CA LYS A 65 1.96 -4.92 -3.60
C LYS A 65 2.43 -3.90 -2.57
N ALA A 66 1.79 -2.72 -2.55
CA ALA A 66 2.11 -1.68 -1.57
C ALA A 66 1.79 -2.15 -0.15
N MET A 67 0.65 -2.80 0.05
CA MET A 67 0.30 -3.36 1.36
C MET A 67 1.32 -4.39 1.81
N LEU A 68 1.72 -5.29 0.90
CA LEU A 68 2.73 -6.30 1.22
C LEU A 68 4.06 -5.65 1.62
N ALA A 69 4.45 -4.57 0.93
CA ALA A 69 5.66 -3.83 1.26
C ALA A 69 5.58 -3.22 2.67
N ILE A 70 4.42 -2.69 3.04
CA ILE A 70 4.21 -2.14 4.38
C ILE A 70 4.35 -3.24 5.43
N PHE A 71 3.82 -4.44 5.15
CA PHE A 71 3.98 -5.57 6.07
C PHE A 71 5.45 -5.93 6.28
N HIS A 72 6.29 -5.80 5.24
CA HIS A 72 7.73 -5.98 5.38
C HIS A 72 8.35 -4.90 6.25
N ILE A 73 7.91 -3.66 6.09
CA ILE A 73 8.44 -2.54 6.87
C ILE A 73 8.13 -2.73 8.36
N LEU A 74 6.88 -3.07 8.67
CA LEU A 74 6.42 -3.26 10.04
C LEU A 74 6.87 -4.59 10.65
N GLY A 75 7.04 -5.60 9.81
CA GLY A 75 7.31 -6.96 10.24
C GLY A 75 6.03 -7.80 10.29
N ASP A 76 6.17 -9.09 10.00
CA ASP A 76 5.03 -10.00 9.90
C ASP A 76 4.28 -10.17 11.21
N ASN A 77 4.97 -10.01 12.33
CA ASN A 77 4.38 -10.21 13.66
C ASN A 77 3.75 -8.95 14.23
N HIS A 78 3.86 -7.83 13.53
CA HIS A 78 3.26 -6.58 13.99
C HIS A 78 1.73 -6.71 13.97
N PRO A 79 1.03 -6.21 15.02
CA PRO A 79 -0.44 -6.31 15.07
C PRO A 79 -1.14 -5.72 13.83
N ILE A 80 -0.64 -4.59 13.34
CA ILE A 80 -1.19 -3.95 12.14
C ILE A 80 -1.04 -4.87 10.93
N SER A 81 0.13 -5.49 10.77
CA SER A 81 0.37 -6.43 9.66
C SER A 81 -0.61 -7.59 9.71
N LYS A 82 -0.84 -8.16 10.88
CA LYS A 82 -1.75 -9.28 11.05
C LYS A 82 -3.18 -8.89 10.72
N GLU A 83 -3.61 -7.75 11.22
CA GLU A 83 -4.98 -7.27 11.01
C GLU A 83 -5.26 -7.04 9.52
N TYR A 84 -4.40 -6.30 8.85
CA TYR A 84 -4.64 -5.93 7.46
C TYR A 84 -4.35 -7.07 6.49
N ARG A 85 -3.46 -7.99 6.86
CA ARG A 85 -3.26 -9.20 6.07
C ARG A 85 -4.55 -10.02 6.04
N ASN A 86 -5.24 -10.15 7.17
CA ASN A 86 -6.52 -10.85 7.22
C ASN A 86 -7.57 -10.13 6.38
N LYS A 87 -7.63 -8.80 6.45
CA LYS A 87 -8.56 -8.04 5.63
C LYS A 87 -8.29 -8.23 4.14
N LEU A 88 -7.02 -8.24 3.77
CA LEU A 88 -6.61 -8.43 2.37
C LEU A 88 -7.01 -9.83 1.89
N LEU A 89 -6.77 -10.86 2.68
CA LEU A 89 -7.14 -12.22 2.33
C LEU A 89 -8.64 -12.38 2.14
N ASN A 90 -9.45 -11.67 2.92
CA ASN A 90 -10.90 -11.75 2.82
C ASN A 90 -11.45 -11.09 1.56
N LEU A 91 -10.64 -10.29 0.85
CA LEU A 91 -11.06 -9.69 -0.42
C LEU A 91 -10.88 -10.65 -1.60
N TYR A 92 -10.06 -11.66 -1.43
CA TYR A 92 -9.77 -12.66 -2.45
C TYR A 92 -10.31 -13.99 -1.99
#